data_2bd791dda0a0d0b3ab79ee28f1c2d5d3
#
_entry.id   2bd791dda0a0d0b3ab79ee28f1c2d5d3
#
_cell.length_a   1.000
_cell.length_b   1.000
_cell.length_c   1.000
_cell.angle_alpha   90.00
_cell.angle_beta   90.00
_cell.angle_gamma   90.00
#
_symmetry.space_group_name_H-M   'P 1'
#
loop_
_entity.id
_entity.type
_entity.pdbx_description
1 polymer ?
#
loop_
_entity_poly.entity_id
_entity_poly.type
_entity_poly.pdbx_seq_one_letter_code
_entity_poly.pdbx_strand_id
1 'polypeptide(L)'
;MRILTYTVTPEEDGRMVKGILRGSLQLSYTLLKSLKWRENAILLNGQSVHVNTIVHAGDTVSVVLSERTPREDLYCANAAKPDIVYEDDDLLVLNKPAGVAMHPKSGDASAPSLAAILTSYLGEGSVPHFVSRLDKGTSGLLIAAKSGYVHDRLRRALHSSDLRREYRAVAVGRVEPPCGIIDAPIGRAEGSIIRRCVRVDGLPSLTEYETLQVNDRFTLLRLRPQTGRTHQLRVHMAYLGHPLAGDWLYGTEDKTLIARPALHSYELWFTQPVTGQELHFTAPIPQDMQRLME
;
A
#
# COMPACT_ATOMS: atom_id res chain seq x y z
N MET A 1 -18.82 -5.95 -9.37
CA MET A 1 -18.30 -6.03 -10.76
C MET A 1 -18.21 -4.62 -11.29
N ARG A 2 -17.04 -4.14 -11.72
CA ARG A 2 -16.81 -2.77 -12.22
C ARG A 2 -16.68 -2.80 -13.74
N ILE A 3 -17.33 -1.87 -14.44
CA ILE A 3 -17.19 -1.67 -15.88
C ILE A 3 -16.52 -0.31 -16.11
N LEU A 4 -15.39 -0.33 -16.82
CA LEU A 4 -14.78 0.89 -17.35
C LEU A 4 -15.28 1.11 -18.78
N THR A 5 -15.68 2.32 -19.09
CA THR A 5 -16.19 2.67 -20.42
C THR A 5 -15.41 3.88 -20.96
N TYR A 6 -15.07 3.85 -22.23
CA TYR A 6 -14.35 4.91 -22.92
C TYR A 6 -14.91 5.11 -24.32
N THR A 7 -15.19 6.36 -24.68
CA THR A 7 -15.61 6.73 -26.03
C THR A 7 -14.36 7.12 -26.84
N VAL A 8 -14.16 6.48 -27.97
CA VAL A 8 -13.02 6.69 -28.88
C VAL A 8 -13.07 8.09 -29.47
N THR A 9 -11.98 8.85 -29.33
CA THR A 9 -11.89 10.20 -29.85
C THR A 9 -11.55 10.21 -31.35
N PRO A 10 -11.74 11.33 -32.07
CA PRO A 10 -11.35 11.43 -33.47
C PRO A 10 -9.85 11.18 -33.72
N GLU A 11 -8.97 11.55 -32.78
CA GLU A 11 -7.52 11.34 -32.86
C GLU A 11 -7.10 9.87 -32.69
N GLU A 12 -8.03 9.04 -32.24
CA GLU A 12 -7.83 7.61 -32.00
C GLU A 12 -8.48 6.73 -33.07
N ASP A 13 -9.11 7.35 -34.08
CA ASP A 13 -9.72 6.63 -35.20
C ASP A 13 -8.72 5.70 -35.90
N GLY A 14 -9.16 4.50 -36.23
CA GLY A 14 -8.33 3.48 -36.88
C GLY A 14 -7.33 2.76 -35.94
N ARG A 15 -7.29 3.08 -34.65
CA ARG A 15 -6.48 2.34 -33.67
C ARG A 15 -7.06 0.96 -33.39
N MET A 16 -6.25 0.08 -32.83
CA MET A 16 -6.74 -1.20 -32.29
C MET A 16 -7.27 -1.02 -30.86
N VAL A 17 -8.26 -1.82 -30.45
CA VAL A 17 -8.79 -1.89 -29.09
C VAL A 17 -7.66 -1.95 -28.05
N LYS A 18 -6.61 -2.77 -28.27
CA LYS A 18 -5.45 -2.81 -27.34
C LYS A 18 -4.76 -1.46 -27.14
N GLY A 19 -4.76 -0.60 -28.15
CA GLY A 19 -4.21 0.75 -28.09
C GLY A 19 -5.03 1.64 -27.13
N ILE A 20 -6.35 1.59 -27.25
CA ILE A 20 -7.27 2.29 -26.34
C ILE A 20 -7.13 1.76 -24.90
N LEU A 21 -7.14 0.44 -24.72
CA LEU A 21 -7.04 -0.19 -23.42
C LEU A 21 -5.73 0.17 -22.68
N ARG A 22 -4.61 0.20 -23.42
CA ARG A 22 -3.29 0.52 -22.86
C ARG A 22 -3.02 2.03 -22.73
N GLY A 23 -3.47 2.81 -23.70
CA GLY A 23 -3.31 4.27 -23.74
C GLY A 23 -4.33 4.98 -22.89
N SER A 24 -5.53 5.13 -23.40
CA SER A 24 -6.58 5.98 -22.80
C SER A 24 -7.17 5.41 -21.51
N LEU A 25 -7.40 4.09 -21.45
CA LEU A 25 -7.83 3.40 -20.22
C LEU A 25 -6.69 3.00 -19.30
N GLN A 26 -5.44 3.11 -19.74
CA GLN A 26 -4.23 2.86 -18.93
C GLN A 26 -4.17 1.48 -18.26
N LEU A 27 -4.75 0.44 -18.86
CA LEU A 27 -4.65 -0.92 -18.34
C LEU A 27 -3.18 -1.40 -18.37
N SER A 28 -2.75 -2.08 -17.31
CA SER A 28 -1.43 -2.74 -17.33
C SER A 28 -1.39 -3.91 -18.32
N TYR A 29 -0.18 -4.25 -18.77
CA TYR A 29 0.01 -5.42 -19.64
C TYR A 29 -0.50 -6.71 -18.99
N THR A 30 -0.24 -6.87 -17.69
CA THR A 30 -0.68 -8.06 -16.93
C THR A 30 -2.20 -8.15 -16.86
N LEU A 31 -2.88 -7.04 -16.57
CA LEU A 31 -4.34 -6.99 -16.52
C LEU A 31 -4.92 -7.26 -17.91
N LEU A 32 -4.43 -6.59 -18.95
CA LEU A 32 -4.86 -6.83 -20.32
C LEU A 32 -4.68 -8.30 -20.73
N LYS A 33 -3.53 -8.91 -20.39
CA LYS A 33 -3.28 -10.34 -20.65
C LYS A 33 -4.28 -11.24 -19.95
N SER A 34 -4.72 -10.91 -18.73
CA SER A 34 -5.73 -11.68 -18.02
C SER A 34 -7.14 -11.53 -18.60
N LEU A 35 -7.48 -10.31 -19.07
CA LEU A 35 -8.80 -10.01 -19.61
C LEU A 35 -9.04 -10.58 -21.00
N LYS A 36 -8.04 -10.60 -21.88
CA LYS A 36 -8.19 -11.06 -23.27
C LYS A 36 -8.61 -12.53 -23.42
N TRP A 37 -8.48 -13.33 -22.36
CA TRP A 37 -8.86 -14.74 -22.34
C TRP A 37 -10.20 -14.98 -21.62
N ARG A 38 -10.85 -13.90 -21.16
CA ARG A 38 -12.15 -14.00 -20.49
C ARG A 38 -13.24 -13.62 -21.47
N GLU A 39 -14.27 -14.43 -21.52
CA GLU A 39 -15.46 -14.17 -22.31
C GLU A 39 -16.13 -12.88 -21.85
N ASN A 40 -16.56 -12.04 -22.79
CA ASN A 40 -17.25 -10.79 -22.53
C ASN A 40 -16.51 -9.78 -21.62
N ALA A 41 -15.19 -9.92 -21.46
CA ALA A 41 -14.43 -8.98 -20.65
C ALA A 41 -14.05 -7.69 -21.40
N ILE A 42 -14.00 -7.71 -22.74
CA ILE A 42 -13.68 -6.56 -23.59
C ILE A 42 -14.78 -6.45 -24.63
N LEU A 43 -15.48 -5.30 -24.61
CA LEU A 43 -16.62 -5.05 -25.48
C LEU A 43 -16.36 -3.80 -26.32
N LEU A 44 -16.81 -3.85 -27.58
CA LEU A 44 -16.93 -2.72 -28.50
C LEU A 44 -18.40 -2.54 -28.83
N ASN A 45 -18.98 -1.39 -28.50
CA ASN A 45 -20.40 -1.12 -28.70
C ASN A 45 -21.32 -2.21 -28.13
N GLY A 46 -20.92 -2.78 -26.96
CA GLY A 46 -21.67 -3.83 -26.27
C GLY A 46 -21.40 -5.26 -26.77
N GLN A 47 -20.64 -5.46 -27.84
CA GLN A 47 -20.31 -6.75 -28.39
C GLN A 47 -18.87 -7.18 -28.01
N SER A 48 -18.70 -8.47 -27.68
CA SER A 48 -17.39 -9.03 -27.36
C SER A 48 -16.45 -9.00 -28.57
N VAL A 49 -15.23 -8.48 -28.37
CA VAL A 49 -14.25 -8.30 -29.44
C VAL A 49 -12.84 -8.73 -29.05
N HIS A 50 -12.04 -9.01 -30.05
CA HIS A 50 -10.61 -9.23 -29.86
C HIS A 50 -9.83 -7.92 -29.71
N VAL A 51 -8.75 -7.98 -28.96
CA VAL A 51 -7.87 -6.79 -28.70
C VAL A 51 -7.25 -6.18 -29.95
N ASN A 52 -7.25 -6.91 -31.08
CA ASN A 52 -6.73 -6.43 -32.39
C ASN A 52 -7.84 -5.81 -33.27
N THR A 53 -9.10 -5.80 -32.83
CA THR A 53 -10.20 -5.14 -33.55
C THR A 53 -9.89 -3.66 -33.69
N ILE A 54 -10.16 -3.10 -34.87
CA ILE A 54 -10.04 -1.67 -35.16
C ILE A 54 -11.26 -0.94 -34.59
N VAL A 55 -11.03 0.22 -34.00
CA VAL A 55 -12.07 1.11 -33.47
C VAL A 55 -12.17 2.37 -34.32
N HIS A 56 -13.35 2.97 -34.35
CA HIS A 56 -13.62 4.23 -35.03
C HIS A 56 -14.06 5.31 -34.04
N ALA A 57 -13.90 6.57 -34.45
CA ALA A 57 -14.34 7.71 -33.65
C ALA A 57 -15.84 7.58 -33.30
N GLY A 58 -16.15 7.75 -32.02
CA GLY A 58 -17.50 7.57 -31.47
C GLY A 58 -17.81 6.16 -30.97
N ASP A 59 -16.98 5.17 -31.29
CA ASP A 59 -17.15 3.82 -30.72
C ASP A 59 -16.96 3.84 -29.21
N THR A 60 -17.69 2.94 -28.54
CA THR A 60 -17.60 2.76 -27.08
C THR A 60 -16.85 1.46 -26.75
N VAL A 61 -15.66 1.59 -26.17
CA VAL A 61 -14.88 0.46 -25.64
C VAL A 61 -15.21 0.29 -24.16
N SER A 62 -15.67 -0.90 -23.78
CA SER A 62 -15.96 -1.23 -22.37
C SER A 62 -15.11 -2.40 -21.88
N VAL A 63 -14.71 -2.35 -20.62
CA VAL A 63 -13.94 -3.41 -19.95
C VAL A 63 -14.63 -3.83 -18.67
N VAL A 64 -14.94 -5.11 -18.57
CA VAL A 64 -15.55 -5.71 -17.38
C VAL A 64 -14.43 -6.19 -16.45
N LEU A 65 -14.23 -5.47 -15.35
CA LEU A 65 -13.28 -5.84 -14.30
C LEU A 65 -13.95 -6.82 -13.34
N SER A 66 -13.68 -8.10 -13.53
CA SER A 66 -14.06 -9.14 -12.58
C SER A 66 -12.82 -9.67 -11.88
N GLU A 67 -12.88 -9.82 -10.59
CA GLU A 67 -11.78 -10.39 -9.80
C GLU A 67 -11.76 -11.91 -9.90
N ARG A 68 -10.61 -12.50 -9.57
CA ARG A 68 -10.51 -13.95 -9.36
C ARG A 68 -11.26 -14.31 -8.08
N THR A 69 -11.82 -15.49 -8.02
CA THR A 69 -12.37 -16.03 -6.78
C THR A 69 -11.26 -16.03 -5.70
N PRO A 70 -11.52 -15.48 -4.52
CA PRO A 70 -10.59 -15.59 -3.42
C PRO A 70 -10.30 -17.06 -3.10
N ARG A 71 -9.13 -17.30 -2.55
CA ARG A 71 -8.82 -18.64 -2.02
C ARG A 71 -9.69 -18.90 -0.80
N GLU A 72 -10.33 -20.06 -0.73
CA GLU A 72 -11.22 -20.46 0.38
C GLU A 72 -10.52 -20.42 1.74
N ASP A 73 -9.22 -20.72 1.79
CA ASP A 73 -8.39 -20.68 3.00
C ASP A 73 -8.17 -19.25 3.57
N LEU A 74 -8.58 -18.21 2.86
CA LEU A 74 -8.53 -16.83 3.33
C LEU A 74 -9.80 -16.37 4.06
N TYR A 75 -10.90 -17.12 3.99
CA TYR A 75 -12.10 -16.76 4.73
C TYR A 75 -11.95 -17.07 6.22
N CYS A 76 -12.29 -16.12 7.05
CA CYS A 76 -12.31 -16.25 8.50
C CYS A 76 -13.70 -15.91 9.02
N ALA A 77 -14.48 -16.93 9.39
CA ALA A 77 -15.87 -16.76 9.82
C ALA A 77 -16.06 -15.83 11.02
N ASN A 78 -15.04 -15.70 11.89
CA ASN A 78 -15.05 -14.85 13.07
C ASN A 78 -14.05 -13.69 12.97
N ALA A 79 -13.79 -13.19 11.74
CA ALA A 79 -12.90 -12.06 11.56
C ALA A 79 -13.44 -10.81 12.26
N ALA A 80 -12.58 -10.14 13.02
CA ALA A 80 -12.90 -8.82 13.56
C ALA A 80 -13.25 -7.86 12.42
N LYS A 81 -14.18 -6.95 12.64
CA LYS A 81 -14.50 -5.91 11.66
C LYS A 81 -13.27 -5.05 11.41
N PRO A 82 -12.89 -4.80 10.13
CA PRO A 82 -11.78 -3.90 9.82
C PRO A 82 -12.10 -2.47 10.26
N ASP A 83 -11.08 -1.75 10.73
CA ASP A 83 -11.20 -0.31 11.01
C ASP A 83 -11.07 0.45 9.69
N ILE A 84 -12.21 0.84 9.11
CA ILE A 84 -12.34 1.50 7.81
C ILE A 84 -12.48 2.99 8.03
N VAL A 85 -11.51 3.75 7.51
CA VAL A 85 -11.50 5.23 7.53
C VAL A 85 -12.30 5.80 6.35
N TYR A 86 -12.23 5.11 5.20
CA TYR A 86 -12.94 5.50 3.98
C TYR A 86 -13.21 4.26 3.12
N GLU A 87 -14.31 4.27 2.43
CA GLU A 87 -14.69 3.24 1.48
C GLU A 87 -15.51 3.85 0.34
N ASP A 88 -15.15 3.51 -0.89
CA ASP A 88 -15.95 3.74 -2.09
C ASP A 88 -16.09 2.45 -2.92
N ASP A 89 -16.58 2.55 -4.15
CA ASP A 89 -16.75 1.41 -5.05
C ASP A 89 -15.43 0.75 -5.46
N ASP A 90 -14.30 1.46 -5.36
CA ASP A 90 -13.02 1.10 -5.97
C ASP A 90 -11.93 0.77 -4.95
N LEU A 91 -12.00 1.34 -3.74
CA LEU A 91 -10.95 1.17 -2.73
C LEU A 91 -11.46 1.34 -1.29
N LEU A 92 -10.62 0.91 -0.34
CA LEU A 92 -10.74 1.19 1.08
C LEU A 92 -9.47 1.87 1.59
N VAL A 93 -9.64 2.81 2.53
CA VAL A 93 -8.56 3.28 3.40
C VAL A 93 -8.81 2.72 4.79
N LEU A 94 -7.83 2.05 5.33
CA LEU A 94 -7.91 1.30 6.59
C LEU A 94 -6.95 1.90 7.61
N ASN A 95 -7.33 1.88 8.88
CA ASN A 95 -6.43 2.09 9.99
C ASN A 95 -6.05 0.74 10.60
N LYS A 96 -4.92 0.17 10.15
CA LYS A 96 -4.48 -1.15 10.61
C LYS A 96 -4.02 -1.09 12.07
N PRO A 97 -4.52 -1.93 12.97
CA PRO A 97 -3.96 -2.04 14.30
C PRO A 97 -2.56 -2.67 14.26
N ALA A 98 -1.73 -2.35 15.25
CA ALA A 98 -0.48 -3.06 15.48
C ALA A 98 -0.75 -4.53 15.85
N GLY A 99 0.21 -5.42 15.55
CA GLY A 99 0.08 -6.84 15.83
C GLY A 99 -0.60 -7.69 14.75
N VAL A 100 -1.34 -7.06 13.82
CA VAL A 100 -1.98 -7.76 12.70
C VAL A 100 -1.03 -7.84 11.49
N ALA A 101 -0.79 -9.06 10.98
CA ALA A 101 -0.01 -9.28 9.77
C ALA A 101 -0.80 -8.94 8.52
N MET A 102 -0.13 -8.52 7.45
CA MET A 102 -0.79 -8.22 6.16
C MET A 102 -1.37 -9.47 5.50
N HIS A 103 -0.60 -10.56 5.51
CA HIS A 103 -0.96 -11.84 4.88
C HIS A 103 -0.79 -12.99 5.87
N PRO A 104 -1.51 -14.11 5.68
CA PRO A 104 -1.33 -15.28 6.53
C PRO A 104 0.12 -15.76 6.45
N LYS A 105 0.65 -16.21 7.58
CA LYS A 105 1.91 -16.91 7.63
C LYS A 105 1.67 -18.37 7.26
N SER A 106 2.48 -18.92 6.37
CA SER A 106 2.39 -20.33 6.01
C SER A 106 2.47 -21.22 7.27
N GLY A 107 1.44 -22.05 7.49
CA GLY A 107 1.36 -22.96 8.63
C GLY A 107 0.85 -22.37 9.95
N ASP A 108 0.47 -21.10 10.00
CA ASP A 108 -0.08 -20.47 11.20
C ASP A 108 -1.47 -19.89 10.92
N ALA A 109 -2.50 -20.67 11.26
CA ALA A 109 -3.90 -20.24 11.17
C ALA A 109 -4.42 -19.56 12.45
N SER A 110 -3.57 -19.35 13.46
CA SER A 110 -3.99 -18.95 14.81
C SER A 110 -4.42 -17.49 14.95
N ALA A 111 -4.01 -16.61 14.02
CA ALA A 111 -4.40 -15.21 14.02
C ALA A 111 -4.78 -14.73 12.63
N PRO A 112 -5.95 -14.10 12.45
CA PRO A 112 -6.38 -13.61 11.15
C PRO A 112 -5.44 -12.53 10.65
N SER A 113 -5.00 -12.66 9.39
CA SER A 113 -4.28 -11.60 8.70
C SER A 113 -5.26 -10.54 8.19
N LEU A 114 -4.76 -9.34 7.89
CA LEU A 114 -5.58 -8.28 7.30
C LEU A 114 -6.19 -8.71 5.96
N ALA A 115 -5.48 -9.53 5.19
CA ALA A 115 -6.02 -10.12 3.95
C ALA A 115 -7.24 -11.00 4.23
N ALA A 116 -7.18 -11.86 5.26
CA ALA A 116 -8.31 -12.71 5.65
C ALA A 116 -9.50 -11.88 6.16
N ILE A 117 -9.23 -10.89 7.01
CA ILE A 117 -10.25 -9.96 7.53
C ILE A 117 -10.99 -9.26 6.38
N LEU A 118 -10.24 -8.70 5.43
CA LEU A 118 -10.83 -7.97 4.31
C LEU A 118 -11.53 -8.89 3.29
N THR A 119 -11.00 -10.08 3.04
CA THR A 119 -11.69 -11.05 2.17
C THR A 119 -13.06 -11.42 2.76
N SER A 120 -13.13 -11.66 4.08
CA SER A 120 -14.39 -11.93 4.76
C SER A 120 -15.34 -10.71 4.78
N TYR A 121 -14.79 -9.50 4.92
CA TYR A 121 -15.58 -8.27 4.89
C TYR A 121 -16.19 -7.98 3.51
N LEU A 122 -15.39 -8.10 2.46
CA LEU A 122 -15.81 -7.80 1.09
C LEU A 122 -16.72 -8.88 0.50
N GLY A 123 -16.72 -10.09 1.07
CA GLY A 123 -17.56 -11.20 0.64
C GLY A 123 -17.06 -11.92 -0.61
N GLU A 124 -17.90 -12.84 -1.11
CA GLU A 124 -17.58 -13.68 -2.26
C GLU A 124 -17.30 -12.86 -3.53
N GLY A 125 -16.34 -13.33 -4.33
CA GLY A 125 -15.96 -12.71 -5.59
C GLY A 125 -15.08 -11.46 -5.46
N SER A 126 -14.66 -11.09 -4.25
CA SER A 126 -13.83 -9.91 -4.00
C SER A 126 -12.45 -10.29 -3.46
N VAL A 127 -11.39 -9.72 -4.03
CA VAL A 127 -10.01 -9.91 -3.57
C VAL A 127 -9.42 -8.57 -3.20
N PRO A 128 -9.02 -8.34 -1.93
CA PRO A 128 -8.38 -7.10 -1.56
C PRO A 128 -6.95 -7.03 -2.11
N HIS A 129 -6.61 -5.94 -2.78
CA HIS A 129 -5.29 -5.68 -3.32
C HIS A 129 -4.60 -4.56 -2.54
N PHE A 130 -3.67 -4.90 -1.67
CA PHE A 130 -2.93 -3.88 -0.89
C PHE A 130 -1.95 -3.11 -1.77
N VAL A 131 -2.11 -1.78 -1.79
CA VAL A 131 -1.25 -0.89 -2.57
C VAL A 131 0.15 -0.80 -1.99
N SER A 132 0.26 -0.82 -0.66
CA SER A 132 1.51 -0.90 0.09
C SER A 132 1.37 -1.89 1.24
N ARG A 133 2.47 -2.15 1.94
CA ARG A 133 2.46 -3.03 3.12
C ARG A 133 2.93 -2.26 4.34
N LEU A 134 2.35 -2.60 5.48
CA LEU A 134 2.85 -2.24 6.80
C LEU A 134 3.41 -3.48 7.50
N ASP A 135 4.46 -3.33 8.28
CA ASP A 135 4.98 -4.41 9.11
C ASP A 135 3.94 -4.83 10.15
N LYS A 136 4.03 -6.05 10.70
CA LYS A 136 3.10 -6.57 11.71
C LYS A 136 2.96 -5.61 12.90
N GLY A 137 4.09 -5.06 13.38
CA GLY A 137 4.12 -4.11 14.51
C GLY A 137 3.76 -2.67 14.15
N THR A 138 3.72 -2.30 12.87
CA THR A 138 3.36 -0.95 12.43
C THR A 138 1.84 -0.80 12.38
N SER A 139 1.32 0.28 12.94
CA SER A 139 -0.10 0.66 12.90
C SER A 139 -0.37 1.75 11.86
N GLY A 140 -1.65 2.05 11.59
CA GLY A 140 -2.08 3.21 10.83
C GLY A 140 -2.55 2.95 9.41
N LEU A 141 -2.58 4.01 8.62
CA LEU A 141 -3.26 4.08 7.34
C LEU A 141 -2.62 3.22 6.26
N LEU A 142 -3.45 2.52 5.51
CA LEU A 142 -3.08 1.85 4.29
C LEU A 142 -4.26 1.75 3.32
N ILE A 143 -3.96 1.59 2.02
CA ILE A 143 -4.96 1.49 0.96
C ILE A 143 -5.08 0.05 0.49
N ALA A 144 -6.32 -0.44 0.40
CA ALA A 144 -6.68 -1.67 -0.28
C ALA A 144 -7.59 -1.37 -1.46
N ALA A 145 -7.16 -1.69 -2.67
CA ALA A 145 -7.99 -1.57 -3.86
C ALA A 145 -8.93 -2.78 -3.97
N LYS A 146 -10.15 -2.55 -4.46
CA LYS A 146 -11.15 -3.58 -4.71
C LYS A 146 -11.00 -4.26 -6.07
N SER A 147 -10.06 -3.78 -6.91
CA SER A 147 -9.76 -4.35 -8.22
C SER A 147 -8.28 -4.26 -8.57
N GLY A 148 -7.82 -5.20 -9.43
CA GLY A 148 -6.45 -5.17 -9.96
C GLY A 148 -6.15 -3.91 -10.79
N TYR A 149 -7.16 -3.29 -11.41
CA TYR A 149 -7.03 -2.04 -12.16
C TYR A 149 -6.67 -0.87 -11.23
N VAL A 150 -7.46 -0.66 -10.19
CA VAL A 150 -7.24 0.41 -9.21
C VAL A 150 -5.94 0.21 -8.47
N HIS A 151 -5.63 -1.04 -8.10
CA HIS A 151 -4.35 -1.40 -7.49
C HIS A 151 -3.15 -1.01 -8.37
N ASP A 152 -3.18 -1.35 -9.66
CA ASP A 152 -2.08 -1.04 -10.58
C ASP A 152 -1.88 0.49 -10.73
N ARG A 153 -2.95 1.25 -10.81
CA ARG A 153 -2.91 2.72 -10.89
C ARG A 153 -2.33 3.33 -9.61
N LEU A 154 -2.81 2.91 -8.44
CA LEU A 154 -2.28 3.39 -7.16
C LEU A 154 -0.83 2.96 -6.92
N ARG A 155 -0.43 1.78 -7.39
CA ARG A 155 0.98 1.36 -7.35
C ARG A 155 1.90 2.24 -8.19
N ARG A 156 1.45 2.71 -9.36
CA ARG A 156 2.21 3.69 -10.15
C ARG A 156 2.30 5.02 -9.42
N ALA A 157 1.19 5.51 -8.87
CA ALA A 157 1.14 6.73 -8.06
C ALA A 157 2.06 6.66 -6.83
N LEU A 158 2.29 5.46 -6.29
CA LEU A 158 3.22 5.23 -5.18
C LEU A 158 4.69 5.54 -5.53
N HIS A 159 5.05 5.48 -6.80
CA HIS A 159 6.40 5.76 -7.33
C HIS A 159 6.52 7.18 -7.93
N SER A 160 5.46 7.95 -7.88
CA SER A 160 5.41 9.36 -8.25
C SER A 160 5.06 10.21 -7.02
N SER A 161 4.91 11.51 -7.20
CA SER A 161 4.48 12.42 -6.13
C SER A 161 2.96 12.37 -5.87
N ASP A 162 2.20 11.57 -6.65
CA ASP A 162 0.74 11.57 -6.62
C ASP A 162 0.16 10.77 -5.44
N LEU A 163 0.98 9.92 -4.79
CA LEU A 163 0.62 9.24 -3.55
C LEU A 163 1.71 9.49 -2.51
N ARG A 164 1.38 10.26 -1.47
CA ARG A 164 2.29 10.60 -0.37
C ARG A 164 1.88 9.88 0.89
N ARG A 165 2.88 9.46 1.65
CA ARG A 165 2.71 8.79 2.94
C ARG A 165 3.60 9.48 3.97
N GLU A 166 3.01 9.74 5.11
CA GLU A 166 3.74 10.29 6.24
C GLU A 166 3.56 9.40 7.46
N TYR A 167 4.64 9.21 8.19
CA TYR A 167 4.66 8.38 9.37
C TYR A 167 5.02 9.21 10.59
N ARG A 168 4.49 8.81 11.74
CA ARG A 168 4.98 9.21 13.05
C ARG A 168 5.80 8.07 13.62
N ALA A 169 6.98 8.40 14.14
CA ALA A 169 7.88 7.44 14.77
C ALA A 169 8.45 8.04 16.04
N VAL A 170 8.69 7.20 17.05
CA VAL A 170 9.42 7.62 18.25
C VAL A 170 10.76 6.91 18.24
N ALA A 171 11.83 7.67 18.10
CA ALA A 171 13.21 7.21 18.08
C ALA A 171 13.86 7.35 19.46
N VAL A 172 14.83 6.49 19.77
CA VAL A 172 15.59 6.53 21.02
C VAL A 172 16.65 7.64 20.94
N GLY A 173 16.71 8.45 21.98
CA GLY A 173 17.65 9.58 22.10
C GLY A 173 17.23 10.79 21.31
N ARG A 174 18.10 11.80 21.32
CA ARG A 174 17.93 13.07 20.60
C ARG A 174 18.51 12.94 19.20
N VAL A 175 17.66 13.11 18.18
CA VAL A 175 18.08 13.05 16.77
C VAL A 175 18.65 14.39 16.33
N GLU A 176 19.92 14.39 15.93
CA GLU A 176 20.62 15.56 15.41
C GLU A 176 21.31 15.22 14.08
N PRO A 177 21.19 16.07 13.04
CA PRO A 177 20.42 17.32 12.98
C PRO A 177 18.90 17.08 13.03
N PRO A 178 18.06 18.09 13.34
CA PRO A 178 16.63 17.91 13.55
C PRO A 178 15.85 17.59 12.26
N CYS A 179 16.43 17.68 11.10
CA CYS A 179 15.86 17.26 9.85
C CYS A 179 16.95 16.84 8.86
N GLY A 180 16.58 16.00 7.90
CA GLY A 180 17.52 15.52 6.89
C GLY A 180 16.93 14.48 5.96
N ILE A 181 17.81 13.96 5.10
CA ILE A 181 17.52 12.91 4.14
C ILE A 181 18.47 11.75 4.41
N ILE A 182 17.91 10.54 4.52
CA ILE A 182 18.68 9.31 4.58
C ILE A 182 18.61 8.67 3.20
N ASP A 183 19.67 8.81 2.43
CA ASP A 183 19.86 8.13 1.13
C ASP A 183 20.84 6.98 1.35
N ALA A 184 20.30 5.81 1.71
CA ALA A 184 21.10 4.67 2.08
C ALA A 184 20.47 3.36 1.58
N PRO A 185 21.11 2.65 0.62
CA PRO A 185 20.55 1.45 0.00
C PRO A 185 20.33 0.33 1.02
N ILE A 186 19.21 -0.38 0.91
CA ILE A 186 18.82 -1.44 1.85
C ILE A 186 18.86 -2.81 1.17
N GLY A 187 19.56 -3.75 1.81
CA GLY A 187 19.61 -5.14 1.43
C GLY A 187 19.26 -6.08 2.58
N ARG A 188 19.32 -7.38 2.29
CA ARG A 188 19.18 -8.41 3.33
C ARG A 188 20.48 -8.50 4.15
N ALA A 189 20.36 -8.55 5.46
CA ALA A 189 21.51 -8.79 6.31
C ALA A 189 22.03 -10.22 6.12
N GLU A 190 23.32 -10.40 6.15
CA GLU A 190 23.97 -11.70 6.04
C GLU A 190 23.49 -12.64 7.13
N GLY A 191 23.28 -13.92 6.80
CA GLY A 191 22.79 -14.93 7.74
C GLY A 191 21.35 -14.74 8.25
N SER A 192 20.60 -13.74 7.76
CA SER A 192 19.24 -13.49 8.25
C SER A 192 18.18 -13.56 7.14
N ILE A 193 17.07 -14.21 7.44
CA ILE A 193 15.91 -14.26 6.55
C ILE A 193 15.07 -12.98 6.67
N ILE A 194 14.98 -12.39 7.86
CA ILE A 194 14.10 -11.25 8.19
C ILE A 194 14.83 -9.92 8.26
N ARG A 195 16.03 -9.88 8.82
CA ARG A 195 16.75 -8.63 9.06
C ARG A 195 17.23 -7.99 7.76
N ARG A 196 17.11 -6.66 7.70
CA ARG A 196 17.65 -5.81 6.64
C ARG A 196 18.76 -4.95 7.21
N CYS A 197 19.64 -4.45 6.34
CA CYS A 197 20.69 -3.50 6.74
C CYS A 197 20.98 -2.57 5.58
N VAL A 198 21.62 -1.44 5.87
CA VAL A 198 22.23 -0.58 4.86
C VAL A 198 23.44 -1.32 4.29
N ARG A 199 23.51 -1.41 2.95
CA ARG A 199 24.62 -2.03 2.23
C ARG A 199 24.70 -1.50 0.80
N VAL A 200 25.91 -1.36 0.28
CA VAL A 200 26.19 -0.72 -1.01
C VAL A 200 25.54 -1.41 -2.23
N ASP A 201 25.34 -2.71 -2.16
CA ASP A 201 24.66 -3.53 -3.18
C ASP A 201 23.16 -3.71 -2.89
N GLY A 202 22.61 -2.93 -1.95
CA GLY A 202 21.20 -2.90 -1.61
C GLY A 202 20.35 -2.18 -2.67
N LEU A 203 19.05 -2.24 -2.49
CA LEU A 203 18.10 -1.49 -3.32
C LEU A 203 18.07 -0.01 -2.89
N PRO A 204 18.08 0.95 -3.82
CA PRO A 204 17.98 2.37 -3.53
C PRO A 204 16.83 2.65 -2.57
N SER A 205 17.11 3.41 -1.51
CA SER A 205 16.15 3.68 -0.45
C SER A 205 16.37 5.08 0.08
N LEU A 206 15.31 5.89 0.08
CA LEU A 206 15.36 7.29 0.48
C LEU A 206 14.24 7.61 1.47
N THR A 207 14.60 8.24 2.59
CA THR A 207 13.68 8.67 3.65
C THR A 207 14.02 10.09 4.09
N GLU A 208 13.04 10.97 4.04
CA GLU A 208 13.12 12.29 4.69
C GLU A 208 12.66 12.17 6.13
N TYR A 209 13.33 12.89 7.05
CA TYR A 209 12.92 12.95 8.45
C TYR A 209 12.94 14.38 8.98
N GLU A 210 12.09 14.63 9.96
CA GLU A 210 11.98 15.90 10.67
C GLU A 210 11.58 15.63 12.12
N THR A 211 12.29 16.26 13.06
CA THR A 211 11.98 16.23 14.48
C THR A 211 10.77 17.13 14.78
N LEU A 212 9.77 16.55 15.44
CA LEU A 212 8.57 17.27 15.86
C LEU A 212 8.61 17.64 17.34
N GLN A 213 9.10 16.73 18.18
CA GLN A 213 9.19 16.92 19.62
C GLN A 213 10.36 16.10 20.18
N VAL A 214 10.99 16.58 21.23
CA VAL A 214 12.08 15.90 21.95
C VAL A 214 11.77 15.95 23.45
N ASN A 215 12.02 14.83 24.14
CA ASN A 215 12.15 14.79 25.59
C ASN A 215 13.50 14.17 25.99
N ASP A 216 13.71 13.89 27.28
CA ASP A 216 15.01 13.41 27.78
C ASP A 216 15.47 12.08 27.18
N ARG A 217 14.54 11.23 26.72
CA ARG A 217 14.80 9.88 26.26
C ARG A 217 14.50 9.63 24.80
N PHE A 218 13.62 10.40 24.20
CA PHE A 218 13.03 10.09 22.91
C PHE A 218 12.87 11.34 22.02
N THR A 219 12.81 11.09 20.72
CA THR A 219 12.46 12.07 19.69
C THR A 219 11.25 11.57 18.90
N LEU A 220 10.17 12.36 18.86
CA LEU A 220 9.05 12.15 17.94
C LEU A 220 9.43 12.73 16.58
N LEU A 221 9.32 11.88 15.56
CA LEU A 221 9.71 12.19 14.18
C LEU A 221 8.52 12.14 13.23
N ARG A 222 8.58 13.00 12.24
CA ARG A 222 7.91 12.88 10.95
C ARG A 222 8.85 12.16 10.00
N LEU A 223 8.39 11.07 9.38
CA LEU A 223 9.16 10.32 8.38
C LEU A 223 8.37 10.25 7.06
N ARG A 224 9.02 10.58 5.95
CA ARG A 224 8.45 10.53 4.60
C ARG A 224 9.30 9.62 3.71
N PRO A 225 8.92 8.35 3.53
CA PRO A 225 9.64 7.45 2.64
C PRO A 225 9.31 7.75 1.18
N GLN A 226 10.31 8.04 0.36
CA GLN A 226 10.21 8.18 -1.09
C GLN A 226 10.24 6.82 -1.81
N THR A 227 10.71 5.79 -1.12
CA THR A 227 10.76 4.40 -1.55
C THR A 227 10.00 3.51 -0.55
N GLY A 228 9.81 2.22 -0.85
CA GLY A 228 9.04 1.30 0.00
C GLY A 228 9.74 -0.04 0.23
N ARG A 229 10.97 -0.04 0.79
CA ARG A 229 11.70 -1.28 1.09
C ARG A 229 11.25 -1.90 2.41
N THR A 230 11.40 -3.21 2.53
CA THR A 230 11.06 -3.91 3.78
C THR A 230 11.82 -3.31 4.96
N HIS A 231 11.11 -2.95 6.03
CA HIS A 231 11.64 -2.34 7.24
C HIS A 231 12.36 -1.00 7.02
N GLN A 232 12.17 -0.31 5.89
CA GLN A 232 12.97 0.85 5.50
C GLN A 232 13.13 1.89 6.61
N LEU A 233 12.04 2.38 7.18
CA LEU A 233 12.07 3.43 8.21
C LEU A 233 12.82 2.96 9.47
N ARG A 234 12.62 1.71 9.86
CA ARG A 234 13.27 1.08 11.01
C ARG A 234 14.78 0.94 10.80
N VAL A 235 15.19 0.48 9.60
CA VAL A 235 16.61 0.34 9.22
C VAL A 235 17.29 1.70 9.13
N HIS A 236 16.65 2.68 8.49
CA HIS A 236 17.21 4.00 8.33
C HIS A 236 17.42 4.71 9.68
N MET A 237 16.44 4.64 10.59
CA MET A 237 16.60 5.23 11.91
C MET A 237 17.68 4.52 12.75
N ALA A 238 17.77 3.20 12.67
CA ALA A 238 18.85 2.46 13.30
C ALA A 238 20.24 2.78 12.70
N TYR A 239 20.30 3.01 11.38
CA TYR A 239 21.52 3.42 10.68
C TYR A 239 22.02 4.81 11.13
N LEU A 240 21.10 5.73 11.44
CA LEU A 240 21.44 7.03 12.06
C LEU A 240 21.89 6.91 13.54
N GLY A 241 21.84 5.71 14.14
CA GLY A 241 22.14 5.53 15.57
C GLY A 241 20.94 5.77 16.49
N HIS A 242 19.75 6.01 15.93
CA HIS A 242 18.52 6.30 16.67
C HIS A 242 17.43 5.27 16.34
N PRO A 243 17.55 3.99 16.75
CA PRO A 243 16.55 2.98 16.50
C PRO A 243 15.19 3.40 17.09
N LEU A 244 14.11 2.89 16.54
CA LEU A 244 12.78 3.17 17.06
C LEU A 244 12.57 2.53 18.43
N ALA A 245 11.89 3.20 19.34
CA ALA A 245 11.53 2.65 20.64
C ALA A 245 10.74 1.34 20.46
N GLY A 246 11.07 0.32 21.26
CA GLY A 246 10.44 -1.01 21.20
C GLY A 246 10.79 -1.85 19.96
N ASP A 247 11.72 -1.42 19.12
CA ASP A 247 12.13 -2.18 17.95
C ASP A 247 13.12 -3.30 18.33
N TRP A 248 12.59 -4.49 18.61
CA TRP A 248 13.34 -5.68 18.99
C TRP A 248 14.35 -6.18 17.94
N LEU A 249 14.18 -5.79 16.67
CA LEU A 249 15.03 -6.29 15.57
C LEU A 249 16.21 -5.36 15.27
N TYR A 250 16.05 -4.06 15.46
CA TYR A 250 17.03 -3.03 15.10
C TYR A 250 17.50 -2.17 16.28
N GLY A 251 16.86 -2.29 17.43
CA GLY A 251 17.17 -1.56 18.65
C GLY A 251 17.14 -2.47 19.87
N THR A 252 16.72 -1.93 20.98
CA THR A 252 16.55 -2.67 22.25
C THR A 252 15.06 -2.88 22.51
N GLU A 253 14.68 -4.12 22.75
CA GLU A 253 13.32 -4.46 23.17
C GLU A 253 13.11 -4.03 24.63
N ASP A 254 12.12 -3.20 24.85
CA ASP A 254 11.63 -2.87 26.19
C ASP A 254 10.10 -2.85 26.19
N LYS A 255 9.53 -4.01 26.52
CA LYS A 255 8.06 -4.19 26.55
C LYS A 255 7.36 -3.42 27.65
N THR A 256 8.10 -2.92 28.64
CA THR A 256 7.52 -2.07 29.70
C THR A 256 7.18 -0.68 29.17
N LEU A 257 7.88 -0.22 28.15
CA LEU A 257 7.65 1.04 27.48
C LEU A 257 6.66 0.89 26.33
N ILE A 258 6.99 0.02 25.38
CA ILE A 258 6.16 -0.28 24.22
C ILE A 258 6.50 -1.66 23.65
N ALA A 259 5.48 -2.48 23.39
CA ALA A 259 5.66 -3.87 22.96
C ALA A 259 5.87 -4.06 21.44
N ARG A 260 6.13 -2.99 20.72
CA ARG A 260 6.27 -2.96 19.25
C ARG A 260 7.17 -1.82 18.80
N PRO A 261 7.69 -1.82 17.57
CA PRO A 261 8.32 -0.62 17.02
C PRO A 261 7.35 0.56 17.06
N ALA A 262 7.77 1.67 17.65
CA ALA A 262 6.98 2.90 17.75
C ALA A 262 6.90 3.59 16.37
N LEU A 263 6.11 2.99 15.47
CA LEU A 263 5.92 3.42 14.09
C LEU A 263 4.44 3.36 13.72
N HIS A 264 3.95 4.46 13.13
CA HIS A 264 2.57 4.64 12.77
C HIS A 264 2.44 5.35 11.41
N SER A 265 1.72 4.75 10.47
CA SER A 265 1.36 5.38 9.19
C SER A 265 0.26 6.41 9.46
N TYR A 266 0.70 7.66 9.60
CA TYR A 266 -0.12 8.74 10.17
C TYR A 266 -1.01 9.41 9.13
N GLU A 267 -0.49 9.59 7.91
CA GLU A 267 -1.14 10.45 6.93
C GLU A 267 -0.96 9.94 5.50
N LEU A 268 -2.02 10.02 4.69
CA LEU A 268 -2.06 9.63 3.28
C LEU A 268 -2.70 10.71 2.44
N TRP A 269 -2.08 11.06 1.30
CA TRP A 269 -2.65 11.88 0.23
C TRP A 269 -2.53 11.14 -1.08
N PHE A 270 -3.60 11.09 -1.86
CA PHE A 270 -3.59 10.50 -3.19
C PHE A 270 -4.79 10.95 -4.00
N THR A 271 -4.67 10.85 -5.33
CA THR A 271 -5.82 11.02 -6.24
C THR A 271 -6.50 9.67 -6.44
N GLN A 272 -7.81 9.62 -6.22
CA GLN A 272 -8.63 8.43 -6.51
C GLN A 272 -8.56 8.14 -8.02
N PRO A 273 -8.06 6.97 -8.46
CA PRO A 273 -7.65 6.78 -9.85
C PRO A 273 -8.80 6.64 -10.85
N VAL A 274 -10.04 6.53 -10.39
CA VAL A 274 -11.24 6.43 -11.26
C VAL A 274 -11.99 7.74 -11.30
N THR A 275 -12.22 8.36 -10.14
CA THR A 275 -13.01 9.61 -10.04
C THR A 275 -12.16 10.86 -10.24
N GLY A 276 -10.83 10.78 -10.07
CA GLY A 276 -9.94 11.93 -10.10
C GLY A 276 -10.01 12.80 -8.83
N GLN A 277 -10.77 12.42 -7.81
CA GLN A 277 -10.89 13.15 -6.55
C GLN A 277 -9.60 13.09 -5.76
N GLU A 278 -9.13 14.24 -5.26
CA GLU A 278 -8.05 14.31 -4.27
C GLU A 278 -8.57 13.87 -2.90
N LEU A 279 -7.89 12.91 -2.30
CA LEU A 279 -8.24 12.33 -1.00
C LEU A 279 -7.08 12.51 -0.03
N HIS A 280 -7.44 12.88 1.21
CA HIS A 280 -6.51 13.11 2.30
C HIS A 280 -7.07 12.53 3.60
N PHE A 281 -6.27 11.71 4.28
CA PHE A 281 -6.67 11.04 5.51
C PHE A 281 -5.57 11.13 6.56
N THR A 282 -5.97 11.24 7.82
CA THR A 282 -5.11 11.14 8.99
C THR A 282 -5.63 10.09 9.96
N ALA A 283 -4.72 9.40 10.66
CA ALA A 283 -5.06 8.52 11.77
C ALA A 283 -4.39 9.04 13.05
N PRO A 284 -5.10 9.13 14.19
CA PRO A 284 -4.53 9.64 15.41
C PRO A 284 -3.34 8.78 15.88
N ILE A 285 -2.31 9.43 16.44
CA ILE A 285 -1.16 8.73 17.01
C ILE A 285 -1.66 7.80 18.13
N PRO A 286 -1.31 6.50 18.12
CA PRO A 286 -1.75 5.56 19.15
C PRO A 286 -1.25 5.94 20.55
N GLN A 287 -2.06 5.66 21.57
CA GLN A 287 -1.79 6.03 22.95
C GLN A 287 -0.47 5.46 23.48
N ASP A 288 -0.08 4.25 23.05
CA ASP A 288 1.19 3.64 23.42
C ASP A 288 2.40 4.46 22.94
N MET A 289 2.28 5.17 21.80
CA MET A 289 3.32 6.08 21.31
C MET A 289 3.23 7.46 21.96
N GLN A 290 2.04 7.97 22.27
CA GLN A 290 1.88 9.26 22.95
C GLN A 290 2.54 9.24 24.33
N ARG A 291 2.34 8.18 25.11
CA ARG A 291 2.95 7.99 26.44
C ARG A 291 4.47 8.04 26.46
N LEU A 292 5.14 7.70 25.34
CA LEU A 292 6.60 7.82 25.26
C LEU A 292 7.07 9.28 25.20
N MET A 293 6.17 10.20 24.86
CA MET A 293 6.49 11.62 24.69
C MET A 293 6.01 12.49 25.87
N GLU A 294 5.28 11.90 26.80
CA GLU A 294 4.92 12.48 28.10
C GLU A 294 6.14 12.41 29.05
#